data_6acda4a7d572fc0e03249b4323e16a9e
#
_entry.id   6acda4a7d572fc0e03249b4323e16a9e
#
_cell.length_a   1.000
_cell.length_b   1.000
_cell.length_c   1.000
_cell.angle_alpha   90.00
_cell.angle_beta   90.00
_cell.angle_gamma   90.00
#
_symmetry.space_group_name_H-M   'P 1'
#
loop_
_entity.id
_entity.type
_entity.pdbx_description
1 polymer ?
#
loop_
_entity_poly.entity_id
_entity_poly.type
_entity_poly.pdbx_seq_one_letter_code
_entity_poly.pdbx_strand_id
1 'polypeptide(L)'
;MYEVRLSNLAKEDLRRIYYYGAEHFGQQQADHYFYAFFSMFEQIANNPFLYQSVDHIRPGYRRCLCGVDSIYYRIDGNTVDIMAILGSQEPQPWLP
;
A
#
# COMPACT_ATOMS: atom_id res chain seq x y z
N MET A 1 -17.25 6.62 -5.07
CA MET A 1 -15.88 6.44 -4.55
C MET A 1 -15.88 5.39 -3.44
N TYR A 2 -14.92 4.50 -3.45
CA TYR A 2 -14.78 3.51 -2.39
C TYR A 2 -14.18 4.16 -1.15
N GLU A 3 -14.52 3.61 0.01
CA GLU A 3 -13.83 4.00 1.24
C GLU A 3 -12.52 3.22 1.36
N VAL A 4 -11.52 3.83 2.00
CA VAL A 4 -10.23 3.19 2.23
C VAL A 4 -10.06 2.91 3.71
N ARG A 5 -9.68 1.66 4.03
CA ARG A 5 -9.29 1.27 5.37
C ARG A 5 -7.87 0.75 5.35
N LEU A 6 -7.10 1.12 6.36
CA LEU A 6 -5.74 0.63 6.54
C LEU A 6 -5.74 -0.45 7.60
N SER A 7 -5.22 -1.62 7.28
CA SER A 7 -5.00 -2.66 8.28
C SER A 7 -3.94 -2.19 9.28
N ASN A 8 -3.88 -2.84 10.43
CA ASN A 8 -2.85 -2.53 11.41
C ASN A 8 -1.45 -2.78 10.84
N LEU A 9 -1.29 -3.84 10.05
CA LEU A 9 -0.03 -4.12 9.39
C LEU A 9 0.35 -3.03 8.41
N ALA A 10 -0.59 -2.54 7.62
CA ALA A 10 -0.33 -1.46 6.67
C ALA A 10 0.09 -0.18 7.40
N LYS A 11 -0.52 0.11 8.53
CA LYS A 11 -0.13 1.27 9.36
C LYS A 11 1.29 1.13 9.89
N GLU A 12 1.66 -0.07 10.34
CA GLU A 12 3.02 -0.35 10.79
C GLU A 12 4.01 -0.24 9.65
N ASP A 13 3.65 -0.74 8.46
CA ASP A 13 4.48 -0.63 7.27
C ASP A 13 4.74 0.83 6.92
N LEU A 14 3.71 1.68 6.98
CA LEU A 14 3.87 3.11 6.72
C LEU A 14 4.83 3.76 7.71
N ARG A 15 4.72 3.42 9.00
CA ARG A 15 5.65 3.95 9.99
C ARG A 15 7.07 3.52 9.70
N ARG A 16 7.27 2.25 9.41
CA ARG A 16 8.59 1.72 9.08
C ARG A 16 9.20 2.43 7.88
N ILE A 17 8.41 2.59 6.83
CA ILE A 17 8.85 3.27 5.60
C ILE A 17 9.20 4.73 5.90
N TYR A 18 8.36 5.40 6.70
CA TYR A 18 8.60 6.80 7.04
C TYR A 18 9.89 6.99 7.84
N TYR A 19 10.09 6.19 8.88
CA TYR A 19 11.28 6.33 9.72
C TYR A 19 12.55 5.94 8.97
N TYR A 20 12.49 4.90 8.15
CA TYR A 20 13.61 4.54 7.30
C TYR A 20 13.96 5.69 6.34
N GLY A 21 12.97 6.28 5.72
CA GLY A 21 13.17 7.40 4.80
C GLY A 21 13.74 8.62 5.50
N ALA A 22 13.22 8.96 6.69
CA ALA A 22 13.71 10.11 7.45
C ALA A 22 15.17 9.92 7.85
N GLU A 23 15.55 8.70 8.24
CA GLU A 23 16.92 8.40 8.65
C GLU A 23 17.90 8.41 7.49
N HIS A 24 17.50 7.91 6.32
CA HIS A 24 18.41 7.74 5.18
C HIS A 24 18.37 8.89 4.18
N PHE A 25 17.26 9.60 4.07
CA PHE A 25 17.05 10.63 3.04
C PHE A 25 16.63 11.99 3.59
N GLY A 26 16.42 12.09 4.90
CA GLY A 26 15.96 13.31 5.55
C GLY A 26 14.45 13.40 5.64
N GLN A 27 14.00 14.24 6.58
CA GLN A 27 12.59 14.35 6.92
C GLN A 27 11.74 14.88 5.76
N GLN A 28 12.25 15.85 5.01
CA GLN A 28 11.49 16.43 3.91
C GLN A 28 11.18 15.39 2.84
N GLN A 29 12.16 14.58 2.48
CA GLN A 29 11.98 13.52 1.51
C GLN A 29 11.02 12.45 2.04
N ALA A 30 11.15 12.10 3.32
CA ALA A 30 10.26 11.13 3.95
C ALA A 30 8.81 11.63 3.96
N ASP A 31 8.60 12.91 4.24
CA ASP A 31 7.26 13.50 4.22
C ASP A 31 6.64 13.43 2.83
N HIS A 32 7.42 13.77 1.79
CA HIS A 32 6.96 13.68 0.41
C HIS A 32 6.53 12.27 0.05
N TYR A 33 7.33 11.28 0.41
CA TYR A 33 7.03 9.90 0.10
C TYR A 33 5.80 9.41 0.88
N PHE A 34 5.70 9.81 2.13
CA PHE A 34 4.56 9.48 2.97
C PHE A 34 3.25 9.99 2.36
N TYR A 35 3.23 11.25 1.94
CA TYR A 35 2.04 11.82 1.31
C TYR A 35 1.74 11.19 -0.06
N ALA A 36 2.76 10.70 -0.76
CA ALA A 36 2.54 9.99 -2.02
C ALA A 36 1.70 8.73 -1.83
N PHE A 37 1.86 8.02 -0.70
CA PHE A 37 1.04 6.87 -0.40
C PHE A 37 -0.44 7.25 -0.29
N PHE A 38 -0.74 8.35 0.39
CA PHE A 38 -2.13 8.77 0.56
C PHE A 38 -2.75 9.22 -0.75
N SER A 39 -1.98 9.85 -1.63
CA SER A 39 -2.42 10.13 -2.99
C SER A 39 -2.76 8.85 -3.75
N MET A 40 -1.94 7.82 -3.61
CA MET A 40 -2.21 6.53 -4.26
C MET A 40 -3.44 5.85 -3.67
N PHE A 41 -3.64 5.94 -2.37
CA PHE A 41 -4.86 5.39 -1.75
C PHE A 41 -6.11 6.04 -2.33
N GLU A 42 -6.06 7.34 -2.55
CA GLU A 42 -7.18 8.06 -3.17
C GLU A 42 -7.41 7.60 -4.61
N GLN A 43 -6.36 7.42 -5.38
CA GLN A 43 -6.47 6.92 -6.75
C GLN A 43 -7.04 5.50 -6.77
N ILE A 44 -6.62 4.65 -5.85
CA ILE A 44 -7.16 3.30 -5.72
C ILE A 44 -8.65 3.36 -5.38
N ALA A 45 -9.04 4.25 -4.47
CA ALA A 45 -10.44 4.41 -4.09
C ALA A 45 -11.32 4.87 -5.25
N ASN A 46 -10.77 5.66 -6.16
CA ASN A 46 -11.49 6.13 -7.33
C ASN A 46 -11.67 5.04 -8.39
N ASN A 47 -10.71 4.13 -8.51
CA ASN A 47 -10.75 3.08 -9.54
C ASN A 47 -9.97 1.84 -9.08
N PRO A 48 -10.54 1.07 -8.13
CA PRO A 48 -9.80 -0.03 -7.53
C PRO A 48 -9.55 -1.22 -8.47
N PHE A 49 -10.30 -1.31 -9.57
CA PHE A 49 -10.12 -2.40 -10.54
C PHE A 49 -9.09 -2.09 -11.62
N LEU A 50 -8.53 -0.88 -11.61
CA LEU A 50 -7.53 -0.48 -12.59
C LEU A 50 -6.20 -1.20 -12.40
N TYR A 51 -5.85 -1.51 -11.17
CA TYR A 51 -4.52 -2.01 -10.83
C TYR A 51 -4.46 -3.53 -10.93
N GLN A 52 -3.23 -4.04 -11.00
CA GLN A 52 -2.95 -5.43 -11.32
C GLN A 52 -3.52 -6.40 -10.28
N SER A 53 -4.27 -7.41 -10.76
CA SER A 53 -4.67 -8.53 -9.91
C SER A 53 -3.44 -9.38 -9.60
N VAL A 54 -3.33 -9.82 -8.36
CA VAL A 54 -2.26 -10.70 -7.89
C VAL A 54 -2.84 -11.96 -7.23
N ASP A 55 -3.88 -12.53 -7.85
CA ASP A 55 -4.55 -13.74 -7.34
C ASP A 55 -3.59 -14.90 -7.12
N HIS A 56 -2.52 -14.97 -7.92
CA HIS A 56 -1.49 -15.99 -7.79
C HIS A 56 -0.71 -15.87 -6.48
N ILE A 57 -0.69 -14.69 -5.87
CA ILE A 57 -0.06 -14.45 -4.57
C ILE A 57 -1.09 -14.71 -3.48
N ARG A 58 -2.27 -14.08 -3.61
CA ARG A 58 -3.38 -14.28 -2.69
C ARG A 58 -4.69 -13.94 -3.41
N PRO A 59 -5.68 -14.85 -3.41
CA PRO A 59 -6.94 -14.62 -4.12
C PRO A 59 -7.62 -13.33 -3.69
N GLY A 60 -8.07 -12.56 -4.68
CA GLY A 60 -8.77 -11.30 -4.45
C GLY A 60 -7.87 -10.09 -4.22
N TYR A 61 -6.55 -10.29 -4.15
CA TYR A 61 -5.63 -9.18 -3.92
C TYR A 61 -5.22 -8.50 -5.21
N ARG A 62 -4.95 -7.20 -5.09
CA ARG A 62 -4.40 -6.37 -6.16
C ARG A 62 -3.18 -5.62 -5.64
N ARG A 63 -2.36 -5.15 -6.57
CA ARG A 63 -1.13 -4.45 -6.24
C ARG A 63 -1.04 -3.13 -7.01
N CYS A 64 -0.70 -2.07 -6.28
CA CYS A 64 -0.44 -0.75 -6.85
C CYS A 64 0.96 -0.31 -6.43
N LEU A 65 1.77 0.07 -7.40
CA LEU A 65 3.12 0.55 -7.11
C LEU A 65 3.10 1.98 -6.61
N CYS A 66 3.95 2.26 -5.61
CA CYS A 66 4.22 3.61 -5.14
C CYS A 66 5.72 3.71 -4.88
N GLY A 67 6.44 4.36 -5.80
CA GLY A 67 7.89 4.38 -5.73
C GLY A 67 8.46 2.97 -5.79
N VAL A 68 9.29 2.62 -4.81
CA VAL A 68 9.92 1.30 -4.72
C VAL A 68 9.08 0.30 -3.94
N ASP A 69 7.95 0.75 -3.39
CA ASP A 69 7.09 -0.10 -2.58
C ASP A 69 5.83 -0.50 -3.35
N SER A 70 5.24 -1.60 -2.93
CA SER A 70 3.99 -2.11 -3.49
C SER A 70 2.91 -2.08 -2.43
N ILE A 71 1.77 -1.50 -2.81
CA ILE A 71 0.57 -1.46 -1.96
C ILE A 71 -0.29 -2.66 -2.34
N TYR A 72 -0.50 -3.57 -1.38
CA TYR A 72 -1.36 -4.74 -1.56
C TYR A 72 -2.70 -4.45 -0.92
N TYR A 73 -3.76 -4.63 -1.69
CA TYR A 73 -5.10 -4.33 -1.21
C TYR A 73 -6.12 -5.35 -1.75
N ARG A 74 -7.26 -5.38 -1.11
CA ARG A 74 -8.42 -6.15 -1.59
C ARG A 74 -9.65 -5.26 -1.55
N ILE A 75 -10.67 -5.64 -2.30
CA ILE A 75 -11.94 -4.93 -2.35
C ILE A 75 -12.95 -5.74 -1.57
N ASP A 76 -13.57 -5.12 -0.59
CA ASP A 76 -14.59 -5.74 0.24
C ASP A 76 -15.84 -4.86 0.19
N GLY A 77 -16.82 -5.27 -0.63
CA GLY A 77 -18.01 -4.46 -0.86
C GLY A 77 -17.64 -3.10 -1.41
N ASN A 78 -17.93 -2.05 -0.67
CA ASN A 78 -17.65 -0.67 -1.05
C ASN A 78 -16.38 -0.13 -0.40
N THR A 79 -15.52 -1.01 0.10
CA THR A 79 -14.31 -0.65 0.82
C THR A 79 -13.09 -1.23 0.15
N VAL A 80 -12.02 -0.44 0.09
CA VAL A 80 -10.69 -0.89 -0.28
C VAL A 80 -9.91 -1.08 1.02
N ASP A 81 -9.53 -2.33 1.29
CA ASP A 81 -8.71 -2.66 2.47
C ASP A 81 -7.25 -2.69 2.04
N ILE A 82 -6.47 -1.74 2.54
CA ILE A 82 -5.00 -1.75 2.34
C ILE A 82 -4.43 -2.73 3.34
N MET A 83 -3.90 -3.84 2.84
CA MET A 83 -3.52 -4.97 3.68
C MET A 83 -2.06 -4.96 4.08
N ALA A 84 -1.17 -4.52 3.17
CA ALA A 84 0.26 -4.45 3.44
C ALA A 84 0.94 -3.53 2.44
N ILE A 85 2.10 -3.00 2.83
CA ILE A 85 2.94 -2.22 1.93
C ILE A 85 4.34 -2.81 2.04
N LEU A 86 4.81 -3.42 0.96
CA LEU A 86 6.06 -4.17 0.96
C LEU A 86 7.00 -3.61 -0.10
N GLY A 87 8.27 -3.58 0.23
CA GLY A 87 9.30 -3.09 -0.67
C GLY A 87 9.71 -4.13 -1.70
N SER A 88 11.01 -4.25 -1.92
CA SER A 88 11.56 -5.11 -2.97
C SER A 88 11.55 -6.60 -2.62
N GLN A 89 11.19 -6.97 -1.38
CA GLN A 89 11.09 -8.38 -1.01
C GLN A 89 9.88 -9.03 -1.68
N GLU A 90 10.02 -10.32 -1.98
CA GLU A 90 8.93 -11.06 -2.57
C GLU A 90 7.78 -11.24 -1.58
N PRO A 91 6.52 -11.15 -2.03
CA PRO A 91 5.38 -11.45 -1.17
C PRO A 91 5.43 -12.88 -0.69
N GLN A 92 5.20 -13.06 0.59
CA GLN A 92 5.26 -14.36 1.24
C GLN A 92 3.85 -14.90 1.49
N PRO A 93 3.69 -16.21 1.70
CA PRO A 93 2.39 -16.78 2.04
C PRO A 93 1.75 -16.16 3.29
N TRP A 94 2.56 -15.52 4.13
CA TRP A 94 2.06 -14.86 5.34
C TRP A 94 1.42 -13.49 5.06
N LEU A 95 1.46 -13.02 3.82
CA LEU A 95 0.76 -11.79 3.45
C LEU A 95 -0.71 -11.92 3.85
N PRO A 96 -1.22 -10.99 4.64
CA PRO A 96 -2.56 -11.09 5.22
C PRO A 96 -3.69 -11.08 4.21
#